data_37f10a4291c9170fe1373a2b16a95bcd
#
_entry.id   37f10a4291c9170fe1373a2b16a95bcd
#
_cell.length_a   1.000
_cell.length_b   1.000
_cell.length_c   1.000
_cell.angle_alpha   90.00
_cell.angle_beta   90.00
_cell.angle_gamma   90.00
#
_symmetry.space_group_name_H-M   'P 1'
#
loop_
_entity.id
_entity.type
_entity.pdbx_description
1 polymer ?
#
loop_
_entity_poly.entity_id
_entity_poly.type
_entity_poly.pdbx_seq_one_letter_code
_entity_poly.pdbx_strand_id
1 'polypeptide(L)'
;MAWTWGTNTLNPGQTQRWWLSWATDPGIEMIGVQAITPGAEIDYTNPGMQVNADGSVLYFVTVSNKGSAPVQFHFTGSSRGSWTWGTNTLNAGQNQRWWLSWGGYPGLEIVEALPITPGCEIDFTGSGVQVNADGSSLYFISVTNVGNKAAQFHFRGCVIC
;
A
#
# COMPACT_ATOMS: atom_id res chain seq x y z
N MET A 1 2.19 -0.73 16.22
CA MET A 1 0.96 -0.96 17.04
C MET A 1 -0.08 -1.63 16.17
N ALA A 2 -0.66 -2.74 16.61
CA ALA A 2 -1.75 -3.41 15.88
C ALA A 2 -3.10 -2.78 16.22
N TRP A 3 -4.00 -2.68 15.25
CA TRP A 3 -5.34 -2.09 15.40
C TRP A 3 -6.38 -2.86 14.59
N THR A 4 -7.64 -2.72 14.99
CA THR A 4 -8.82 -3.23 14.26
C THR A 4 -9.82 -2.10 14.18
N TRP A 5 -10.43 -1.91 13.02
CA TRP A 5 -11.31 -0.77 12.78
C TRP A 5 -12.50 -1.10 11.90
N GLY A 6 -13.64 -0.57 12.29
CA GLY A 6 -14.90 -0.59 11.56
C GLY A 6 -15.51 -1.99 11.42
N THR A 7 -16.80 -2.01 11.11
CA THR A 7 -17.53 -3.19 10.65
C THR A 7 -18.26 -2.80 9.39
N ASN A 8 -17.94 -3.46 8.29
CA ASN A 8 -18.49 -3.19 6.98
C ASN A 8 -19.12 -4.46 6.42
N THR A 9 -20.02 -4.32 5.46
CA THR A 9 -20.69 -5.42 4.80
C THR A 9 -20.59 -5.29 3.29
N LEU A 10 -20.26 -6.39 2.60
CA LEU A 10 -20.30 -6.50 1.16
C LEU A 10 -21.27 -7.61 0.75
N ASN A 11 -22.11 -7.31 -0.23
CA ASN A 11 -22.96 -8.30 -0.87
C ASN A 11 -22.17 -9.24 -1.78
N PRO A 12 -22.72 -10.41 -2.14
CA PRO A 12 -22.06 -11.35 -3.06
C PRO A 12 -21.60 -10.68 -4.36
N GLY A 13 -20.34 -10.91 -4.74
CA GLY A 13 -19.73 -10.37 -5.96
C GLY A 13 -19.43 -8.88 -5.92
N GLN A 14 -19.75 -8.18 -4.84
CA GLN A 14 -19.51 -6.76 -4.71
C GLN A 14 -18.02 -6.49 -4.49
N THR A 15 -17.49 -5.48 -5.19
CA THR A 15 -16.16 -4.90 -4.98
C THR A 15 -16.33 -3.43 -4.63
N GLN A 16 -15.64 -2.97 -3.60
CA GLN A 16 -15.69 -1.58 -3.18
C GLN A 16 -14.31 -1.11 -2.76
N ARG A 17 -14.01 0.16 -3.05
CA ARG A 17 -12.79 0.84 -2.63
C ARG A 17 -13.09 1.68 -1.41
N TRP A 18 -12.25 1.56 -0.38
CA TRP A 18 -12.26 2.39 0.82
C TRP A 18 -10.97 3.20 0.92
N TRP A 19 -11.01 4.21 1.75
CA TRP A 19 -9.84 4.93 2.22
C TRP A 19 -9.84 4.96 3.74
N LEU A 20 -8.66 4.78 4.31
CA LEU A 20 -8.38 4.87 5.73
C LEU A 20 -7.54 6.12 5.94
N SER A 21 -7.91 6.95 6.91
CA SER A 21 -7.32 8.28 7.10
C SER A 21 -6.57 8.38 8.43
N TRP A 22 -5.39 8.97 8.38
CA TRP A 22 -4.62 9.39 9.55
C TRP A 22 -4.35 10.88 9.46
N ALA A 23 -4.45 11.60 10.61
CA ALA A 23 -4.19 13.04 10.70
C ALA A 23 -2.72 13.40 10.39
N THR A 24 -1.81 12.46 10.61
CA THR A 24 -0.39 12.56 10.29
C THR A 24 0.11 11.23 9.76
N ASP A 25 1.21 11.25 9.00
CA ASP A 25 1.80 10.02 8.48
C ASP A 25 2.21 9.07 9.62
N PRO A 26 1.59 7.90 9.75
CA PRO A 26 1.88 6.94 10.81
C PRO A 26 3.13 6.08 10.54
N GLY A 27 3.83 6.29 9.44
CA GLY A 27 4.86 5.40 8.92
C GLY A 27 4.28 4.37 7.95
N ILE A 28 4.98 3.25 7.74
CA ILE A 28 4.44 2.17 6.93
C ILE A 28 3.24 1.53 7.63
N GLU A 29 2.11 1.54 6.94
CA GLU A 29 0.90 0.86 7.36
C GLU A 29 0.72 -0.44 6.59
N MET A 30 0.67 -1.53 7.34
CA MET A 30 0.23 -2.82 6.81
C MET A 30 -1.26 -2.95 7.08
N ILE A 31 -2.06 -2.86 6.04
CA ILE A 31 -3.51 -2.93 6.12
C ILE A 31 -4.00 -4.26 5.59
N GLY A 32 -4.75 -4.96 6.40
CA GLY A 32 -5.44 -6.19 6.04
C GLY A 32 -6.95 -6.05 6.20
N VAL A 33 -7.66 -7.05 5.71
CA VAL A 33 -9.10 -7.20 5.87
C VAL A 33 -9.38 -8.57 6.46
N GLN A 34 -10.14 -8.60 7.54
CA GLN A 34 -10.50 -9.83 8.23
C GLN A 34 -12.01 -10.05 8.12
N ALA A 35 -12.40 -11.16 7.51
CA ALA A 35 -13.81 -11.59 7.50
C ALA A 35 -14.27 -11.93 8.92
N ILE A 36 -15.48 -11.45 9.27
CA ILE A 36 -16.15 -11.78 10.54
C ILE A 36 -17.15 -12.90 10.31
N THR A 37 -17.79 -12.92 9.14
CA THR A 37 -18.76 -13.97 8.78
C THR A 37 -18.03 -15.31 8.62
N PRO A 38 -18.39 -16.34 9.42
CA PRO A 38 -17.74 -17.65 9.34
C PRO A 38 -17.85 -18.27 7.95
N GLY A 39 -16.74 -18.84 7.45
CA GLY A 39 -16.68 -19.51 6.15
C GLY A 39 -16.72 -18.60 4.94
N ALA A 40 -16.68 -17.27 5.14
CA ALA A 40 -16.67 -16.31 4.05
C ALA A 40 -15.25 -15.99 3.60
N GLU A 41 -15.07 -15.85 2.29
CA GLU A 41 -13.81 -15.42 1.67
C GLU A 41 -13.89 -13.95 1.25
N ILE A 42 -12.88 -13.18 1.64
CA ILE A 42 -12.68 -11.80 1.24
C ILE A 42 -11.31 -11.63 0.61
N ASP A 43 -11.29 -11.08 -0.58
CA ASP A 43 -10.06 -10.63 -1.24
C ASP A 43 -9.87 -9.12 -1.03
N TYR A 44 -8.62 -8.69 -0.91
CA TYR A 44 -8.30 -7.27 -0.83
C TYR A 44 -6.96 -6.94 -1.46
N THR A 45 -6.85 -5.68 -1.91
CA THR A 45 -5.61 -5.09 -2.41
C THR A 45 -5.42 -3.70 -1.83
N ASN A 46 -4.16 -3.31 -1.62
CA ASN A 46 -3.78 -1.95 -1.19
C ASN A 46 -3.20 -1.20 -2.39
N PRO A 47 -4.02 -0.43 -3.14
CA PRO A 47 -3.56 0.17 -4.40
C PRO A 47 -2.63 1.37 -4.22
N GLY A 48 -2.68 2.07 -3.10
CA GLY A 48 -1.80 3.22 -2.93
C GLY A 48 -2.18 4.16 -1.78
N MET A 49 -1.59 5.36 -1.82
CA MET A 49 -1.82 6.37 -0.81
C MET A 49 -1.83 7.79 -1.40
N GLN A 50 -2.36 8.72 -0.61
CA GLN A 50 -2.36 10.15 -0.89
C GLN A 50 -1.98 10.91 0.38
N VAL A 51 -1.13 11.92 0.24
CA VAL A 51 -0.83 12.89 1.31
C VAL A 51 -1.53 14.21 0.96
N ASN A 52 -2.32 14.72 1.89
CA ASN A 52 -3.05 15.97 1.71
C ASN A 52 -2.20 17.19 2.14
N ALA A 53 -2.66 18.39 1.77
CA ALA A 53 -1.95 19.63 2.08
C ALA A 53 -1.86 19.91 3.60
N ASP A 54 -2.80 19.39 4.39
CA ASP A 54 -2.82 19.50 5.85
C ASP A 54 -1.93 18.46 6.57
N GLY A 55 -1.22 17.61 5.79
CA GLY A 55 -0.38 16.54 6.32
C GLY A 55 -1.11 15.23 6.63
N SER A 56 -2.43 15.20 6.47
CA SER A 56 -3.21 13.94 6.62
C SER A 56 -2.88 12.96 5.50
N VAL A 57 -2.97 11.68 5.80
CA VAL A 57 -2.65 10.59 4.87
C VAL A 57 -3.87 9.71 4.67
N LEU A 58 -4.14 9.38 3.41
CA LEU A 58 -5.17 8.42 3.01
C LEU A 58 -4.50 7.17 2.45
N TYR A 59 -4.88 6.01 2.98
CA TYR A 59 -4.51 4.69 2.46
C TYR A 59 -5.72 4.08 1.78
N PHE A 60 -5.57 3.66 0.53
CA PHE A 60 -6.65 3.06 -0.24
C PHE A 60 -6.62 1.54 -0.12
N VAL A 61 -7.80 0.96 0.04
CA VAL A 61 -8.01 -0.49 0.10
C VAL A 61 -9.20 -0.85 -0.78
N THR A 62 -9.01 -1.78 -1.68
CA THR A 62 -10.10 -2.35 -2.48
C THR A 62 -10.43 -3.74 -1.93
N VAL A 63 -11.69 -3.96 -1.59
CA VAL A 63 -12.17 -5.21 -0.99
C VAL A 63 -13.26 -5.82 -1.87
N SER A 64 -13.19 -7.13 -2.06
CA SER A 64 -14.14 -7.90 -2.88
C SER A 64 -14.68 -9.08 -2.10
N ASN A 65 -16.01 -9.25 -2.10
CA ASN A 65 -16.64 -10.46 -1.64
C ASN A 65 -16.70 -11.47 -2.78
N LYS A 66 -15.94 -12.55 -2.68
CA LYS A 66 -15.90 -13.65 -3.67
C LYS A 66 -16.92 -14.74 -3.40
N GLY A 67 -17.59 -14.68 -2.25
CA GLY A 67 -18.58 -15.66 -1.84
C GLY A 67 -19.96 -15.47 -2.45
N SER A 68 -20.87 -16.35 -2.08
CA SER A 68 -22.28 -16.36 -2.54
C SER A 68 -23.26 -15.76 -1.51
N ALA A 69 -22.78 -15.31 -0.35
CA ALA A 69 -23.58 -14.69 0.71
C ALA A 69 -22.98 -13.34 1.12
N PRO A 70 -23.76 -12.45 1.76
CA PRO A 70 -23.22 -11.23 2.33
C PRO A 70 -22.13 -11.53 3.36
N VAL A 71 -21.07 -10.75 3.37
CA VAL A 71 -19.96 -10.90 4.31
C VAL A 71 -19.73 -9.63 5.10
N GLN A 72 -19.57 -9.78 6.40
CA GLN A 72 -19.08 -8.72 7.29
C GLN A 72 -17.57 -8.86 7.49
N PHE A 73 -16.90 -7.75 7.62
CA PHE A 73 -15.45 -7.69 7.80
C PHE A 73 -15.00 -6.46 8.60
N HIS A 74 -13.80 -6.56 9.19
CA HIS A 74 -13.05 -5.45 9.77
C HIS A 74 -11.85 -5.10 8.88
N PHE A 75 -11.41 -3.85 8.95
CA PHE A 75 -10.04 -3.52 8.61
C PHE A 75 -9.15 -3.82 9.81
N THR A 76 -7.99 -4.37 9.54
CA THR A 76 -6.93 -4.63 10.53
C THR A 76 -5.65 -4.02 10.04
N GLY A 77 -4.76 -3.63 10.94
CA GLY A 77 -3.50 -3.10 10.50
C GLY A 77 -2.47 -2.95 11.61
N SER A 78 -1.29 -2.56 11.19
CA SER A 78 -0.16 -2.32 12.06
C SER A 78 0.77 -1.28 11.44
N SER A 79 1.18 -0.30 12.24
CA SER A 79 2.15 0.71 11.85
C SER A 79 3.57 0.27 12.18
N ARG A 80 4.52 0.59 11.30
CA ARG A 80 5.96 0.35 11.48
C ARG A 80 6.76 1.61 11.23
N GLY A 81 7.84 1.80 11.99
CA GLY A 81 8.85 2.79 11.65
C GLY A 81 9.47 2.50 10.28
N SER A 82 9.77 3.54 9.53
CA SER A 82 10.23 3.42 8.15
C SER A 82 11.42 4.35 7.89
N TRP A 83 12.17 4.02 6.86
CA TRP A 83 13.17 4.89 6.24
C TRP A 83 12.73 5.31 4.84
N THR A 84 13.14 6.50 4.40
CA THR A 84 12.79 7.05 3.09
C THR A 84 14.02 7.32 2.28
N TRP A 85 13.93 7.20 0.96
CA TRP A 85 15.02 7.57 0.04
C TRP A 85 14.50 7.97 -1.34
N GLY A 86 15.34 8.70 -2.05
CA GLY A 86 15.09 9.17 -3.41
C GLY A 86 13.92 10.15 -3.50
N THR A 87 13.96 10.98 -4.50
CA THR A 87 12.83 11.82 -4.92
C THR A 87 12.64 11.58 -6.39
N ASN A 88 11.47 11.10 -6.76
CA ASN A 88 11.12 10.75 -8.12
C ASN A 88 9.88 11.52 -8.55
N THR A 89 9.71 11.69 -9.85
CA THR A 89 8.55 12.39 -10.42
C THR A 89 7.90 11.52 -11.48
N LEU A 90 6.58 11.43 -11.44
CA LEU A 90 5.75 10.83 -12.48
C LEU A 90 4.79 11.88 -13.02
N ASN A 91 4.66 11.95 -14.33
CA ASN A 91 3.61 12.73 -14.98
C ASN A 91 2.23 12.12 -14.72
N ALA A 92 1.19 12.91 -14.94
CA ALA A 92 -0.20 12.44 -14.81
C ALA A 92 -0.43 11.16 -15.62
N GLY A 93 -1.00 10.13 -15.00
CA GLY A 93 -1.28 8.84 -15.61
C GLY A 93 -0.05 7.97 -15.91
N GLN A 94 1.16 8.42 -15.61
CA GLN A 94 2.37 7.66 -15.89
C GLN A 94 2.51 6.49 -14.92
N ASN A 95 2.86 5.32 -15.46
CA ASN A 95 3.30 4.13 -14.73
C ASN A 95 4.78 3.88 -15.03
N GLN A 96 5.54 3.53 -14.02
CA GLN A 96 6.93 3.13 -14.17
C GLN A 96 7.31 2.05 -13.16
N ARG A 97 8.16 1.12 -13.60
CA ARG A 97 8.74 0.08 -12.76
C ARG A 97 10.14 0.50 -12.34
N TRP A 98 10.42 0.39 -11.04
CA TRP A 98 11.74 0.62 -10.44
C TRP A 98 12.29 -0.68 -9.85
N TRP A 99 13.56 -0.66 -9.61
CA TRP A 99 14.24 -1.66 -8.81
C TRP A 99 15.07 -0.95 -7.73
N LEU A 100 15.06 -1.52 -6.55
CA LEU A 100 15.75 -1.03 -5.38
C LEU A 100 16.78 -2.09 -4.98
N SER A 101 18.03 -1.68 -4.78
CA SER A 101 19.15 -2.59 -4.59
C SER A 101 19.68 -2.54 -3.17
N TRP A 102 19.94 -3.72 -2.62
CA TRP A 102 20.66 -3.92 -1.35
C TRP A 102 21.89 -4.77 -1.61
N GLY A 103 23.00 -4.46 -0.90
CA GLY A 103 24.25 -5.18 -1.01
C GLY A 103 24.22 -6.62 -0.47
N GLY A 104 23.15 -7.00 0.22
CA GLY A 104 22.87 -8.35 0.70
C GLY A 104 21.36 -8.55 0.84
N TYR A 105 20.93 -9.74 1.21
CA TYR A 105 19.51 -10.00 1.47
C TYR A 105 19.12 -9.46 2.87
N PRO A 106 18.30 -8.40 2.94
CA PRO A 106 17.98 -7.76 4.23
C PRO A 106 16.88 -8.50 5.02
N GLY A 107 16.30 -9.55 4.45
CA GLY A 107 15.14 -10.23 5.00
C GLY A 107 13.84 -9.79 4.35
N LEU A 108 12.73 -9.91 5.06
CA LEU A 108 11.42 -9.47 4.54
C LEU A 108 11.33 -7.94 4.54
N GLU A 109 11.19 -7.39 3.35
CA GLU A 109 11.07 -5.95 3.11
C GLU A 109 9.64 -5.59 2.73
N ILE A 110 9.14 -4.50 3.32
CA ILE A 110 7.96 -3.79 2.80
C ILE A 110 8.46 -2.50 2.18
N VAL A 111 8.10 -2.28 0.93
CA VAL A 111 8.45 -1.08 0.17
C VAL A 111 7.19 -0.41 -0.34
N GLU A 112 7.10 0.89 -0.15
CA GLU A 112 5.99 1.73 -0.58
C GLU A 112 6.49 2.94 -1.36
N ALA A 113 5.59 3.61 -2.07
CA ALA A 113 5.81 4.92 -2.66
C ALA A 113 5.00 5.97 -1.87
N LEU A 114 5.70 6.87 -1.17
CA LEU A 114 5.09 7.93 -0.36
C LEU A 114 4.94 9.21 -1.19
N PRO A 115 3.72 9.67 -1.48
CA PRO A 115 3.51 10.93 -2.20
C PRO A 115 4.04 12.13 -1.43
N ILE A 116 4.69 13.06 -2.14
CA ILE A 116 5.15 14.35 -1.61
C ILE A 116 4.27 15.48 -2.11
N THR A 117 3.79 15.39 -3.35
CA THR A 117 2.91 16.41 -3.93
C THR A 117 1.52 16.32 -3.30
N PRO A 118 1.08 17.37 -2.58
CA PRO A 118 -0.21 17.34 -1.89
C PRO A 118 -1.39 17.09 -2.83
N GLY A 119 -2.33 16.25 -2.39
CA GLY A 119 -3.54 15.90 -3.11
C GLY A 119 -3.33 14.99 -4.32
N CYS A 120 -2.11 14.47 -4.52
CA CYS A 120 -1.83 13.46 -5.55
C CYS A 120 -1.88 12.06 -4.97
N GLU A 121 -2.58 11.17 -5.64
CA GLU A 121 -2.61 9.74 -5.33
C GLU A 121 -1.52 9.03 -6.14
N ILE A 122 -0.72 8.24 -5.44
CA ILE A 122 0.28 7.36 -6.01
C ILE A 122 -0.11 5.92 -5.66
N ASP A 123 -0.33 5.13 -6.69
CA ASP A 123 -0.53 3.69 -6.55
C ASP A 123 0.80 2.96 -6.71
N PHE A 124 0.98 1.87 -5.99
CA PHE A 124 2.19 1.06 -6.08
C PHE A 124 1.91 -0.42 -5.86
N THR A 125 2.75 -1.25 -6.49
CA THR A 125 2.68 -2.71 -6.37
C THR A 125 4.09 -3.27 -6.32
N GLY A 126 4.42 -3.98 -5.25
CA GLY A 126 5.63 -4.79 -5.17
C GLY A 126 5.49 -5.99 -6.10
N SER A 127 6.47 -6.19 -7.01
CA SER A 127 6.35 -7.18 -8.10
C SER A 127 7.41 -8.28 -8.05
N GLY A 128 8.16 -8.38 -6.98
CA GLY A 128 9.09 -9.48 -6.77
C GLY A 128 10.48 -9.08 -6.34
N VAL A 129 11.32 -10.09 -6.18
CA VAL A 129 12.71 -9.97 -5.70
C VAL A 129 13.61 -10.80 -6.60
N GLN A 130 14.78 -10.27 -6.92
CA GLN A 130 15.86 -10.99 -7.58
C GLN A 130 17.08 -11.01 -6.68
N VAL A 131 17.71 -12.16 -6.52
CA VAL A 131 19.01 -12.29 -5.85
C VAL A 131 20.08 -12.53 -6.90
N ASN A 132 21.11 -11.73 -6.92
CA ASN A 132 22.22 -11.81 -7.85
C ASN A 132 23.29 -12.77 -7.37
N ALA A 133 24.21 -13.18 -8.25
CA ALA A 133 25.28 -14.12 -7.95
C ALA A 133 26.27 -13.58 -6.90
N ASP A 134 26.39 -12.27 -6.76
CA ASP A 134 27.23 -11.61 -5.73
C ASP A 134 26.53 -11.49 -4.37
N GLY A 135 25.29 -12.01 -4.24
CA GLY A 135 24.49 -11.94 -3.02
C GLY A 135 23.69 -10.66 -2.87
N SER A 136 23.79 -9.70 -3.77
CA SER A 136 22.95 -8.51 -3.77
C SER A 136 21.50 -8.84 -4.13
N SER A 137 20.56 -8.05 -3.63
CA SER A 137 19.13 -8.23 -3.89
C SER A 137 18.52 -7.03 -4.57
N LEU A 138 17.64 -7.29 -5.53
CA LEU A 138 16.83 -6.28 -6.23
C LEU A 138 15.36 -6.49 -5.87
N TYR A 139 14.72 -5.44 -5.36
CA TYR A 139 13.27 -5.40 -5.10
C TYR A 139 12.60 -4.59 -6.19
N PHE A 140 11.63 -5.18 -6.85
CA PHE A 140 10.90 -4.51 -7.93
C PHE A 140 9.60 -3.92 -7.41
N ILE A 141 9.34 -2.68 -7.81
CA ILE A 141 8.11 -1.96 -7.49
C ILE A 141 7.63 -1.20 -8.72
N SER A 142 6.36 -1.33 -9.05
CA SER A 142 5.68 -0.52 -10.05
C SER A 142 4.90 0.58 -9.38
N VAL A 143 5.07 1.81 -9.85
CA VAL A 143 4.43 3.00 -9.28
C VAL A 143 3.67 3.72 -10.37
N THR A 144 2.45 4.13 -10.06
CA THR A 144 1.55 4.84 -10.97
C THR A 144 1.06 6.13 -10.35
N ASN A 145 1.21 7.23 -11.06
CA ASN A 145 0.51 8.46 -10.71
C ASN A 145 -0.91 8.40 -11.32
N VAL A 146 -1.91 8.16 -10.48
CA VAL A 146 -3.32 8.10 -10.92
C VAL A 146 -4.01 9.46 -10.92
N GLY A 147 -3.28 10.51 -10.54
CA GLY A 147 -3.76 11.88 -10.56
C GLY A 147 -3.70 12.54 -11.95
N ASN A 148 -4.14 13.78 -12.02
CA ASN A 148 -4.22 14.58 -13.26
C ASN A 148 -3.11 15.63 -13.41
N LYS A 149 -2.13 15.64 -12.52
CA LYS A 149 -0.94 16.52 -12.56
C LYS A 149 0.31 15.72 -12.21
N ALA A 150 1.48 16.27 -12.52
CA ALA A 150 2.76 15.65 -12.13
C ALA A 150 2.84 15.53 -10.60
N ALA A 151 3.34 14.41 -10.13
CA ALA A 151 3.49 14.12 -8.70
C ALA A 151 4.90 13.66 -8.37
N GLN A 152 5.42 14.16 -7.26
CA GLN A 152 6.65 13.69 -6.65
C GLN A 152 6.35 12.69 -5.54
N PHE A 153 7.25 11.75 -5.35
CA PHE A 153 7.16 10.75 -4.30
C PHE A 153 8.55 10.29 -3.84
N HIS A 154 8.62 9.78 -2.61
CA HIS A 154 9.76 9.03 -2.10
C HIS A 154 9.44 7.54 -2.15
N PHE A 155 10.47 6.71 -2.26
CA PHE A 155 10.36 5.36 -1.76
C PHE A 155 10.50 5.37 -0.24
N ARG A 156 9.77 4.52 0.44
CA ARG A 156 9.99 4.22 1.85
C ARG A 156 9.88 2.73 2.10
N GLY A 157 10.57 2.27 3.11
CA GLY A 157 10.60 0.87 3.42
C GLY A 157 10.88 0.57 4.88
N CYS A 158 10.60 -0.66 5.27
CA CYS A 158 11.08 -1.23 6.53
C CYS A 158 11.44 -2.69 6.35
N VAL A 159 12.37 -3.17 7.17
CA VAL A 159 12.65 -4.59 7.32
C VAL A 159 11.77 -5.14 8.42
N ILE A 160 11.12 -6.27 8.17
CA ILE A 160 10.34 -6.99 9.17
C ILE A 160 11.22 -8.11 9.72
N CYS A 161 11.56 -8.03 11.01
CA CYS A 161 12.25 -9.06 11.74
C CYS A 161 11.25 -10.04 12.38
#